data_60b17d35a80cbda9743ce3cdae3bd568
#
_entry.id   60b17d35a80cbda9743ce3cdae3bd568
#
_cell.length_a   1.000
_cell.length_b   1.000
_cell.length_c   1.000
_cell.angle_alpha   90.00
_cell.angle_beta   90.00
_cell.angle_gamma   90.00
#
_symmetry.space_group_name_H-M   'P 1'
#
loop_
_entity.id
_entity.type
_entity.pdbx_description
1 polymer ?
#
loop_
_entity_poly.entity_id
_entity_poly.type
_entity_poly.pdbx_seq_one_letter_code
_entity_poly.pdbx_strand_id
1 'polypeptide(L)'
;MKIRILTIGQKMPAWVLTGFEDYFKRIQPFVQTQIIELPMARRGKNDSEADILKYRQIEGESILNAIKQNEVLIALEVGGREFSTEKLAETMKSWMLEGQDIVLAIGGPDGHSDAVRKAAAWHWSLSKLTLPHPLVRVMLIEQLYRAMSINHNHPYHRAG
;
A
#
# COMPACT_ATOMS: atom_id res chain seq x y z
N MET A 1 -2.39 5.49 -16.00
CA MET A 1 -1.88 5.04 -14.68
C MET A 1 -2.62 3.81 -14.21
N LYS A 2 -1.89 2.84 -13.73
CA LYS A 2 -2.42 1.68 -13.02
C LYS A 2 -1.85 1.68 -11.61
N ILE A 3 -2.63 1.25 -10.64
CA ILE A 3 -2.20 1.11 -9.26
C ILE A 3 -2.25 -0.36 -8.88
N ARG A 4 -1.13 -0.89 -8.39
CA ARG A 4 -1.08 -2.23 -7.81
C ARG A 4 -0.70 -2.11 -6.35
N ILE A 5 -1.44 -2.81 -5.51
CA ILE A 5 -1.14 -2.92 -4.08
C ILE A 5 -0.53 -4.31 -3.87
N LEU A 6 0.72 -4.35 -3.47
CA LEU A 6 1.39 -5.58 -3.06
C LEU A 6 1.37 -5.66 -1.55
N THR A 7 0.87 -6.73 -1.01
CA THR A 7 0.73 -6.87 0.44
C THR A 7 1.25 -8.22 0.91
N ILE A 8 2.07 -8.19 1.95
CA ILE A 8 2.52 -9.40 2.63
C ILE A 8 1.44 -9.80 3.63
N GLY A 9 0.88 -10.97 3.42
CA GLY A 9 -0.16 -11.53 4.26
C GLY A 9 -1.41 -11.90 3.48
N GLN A 10 -2.08 -12.92 3.95
CA GLN A 10 -3.29 -13.50 3.36
C GLN A 10 -4.29 -13.74 4.49
N LYS A 11 -5.49 -14.20 4.17
CA LYS A 11 -6.52 -14.57 5.16
C LYS A 11 -6.94 -13.40 6.06
N MET A 12 -7.45 -12.36 5.45
CA MET A 12 -7.99 -11.22 6.20
C MET A 12 -9.36 -11.56 6.81
N PRO A 13 -9.72 -10.95 7.97
CA PRO A 13 -11.06 -11.06 8.53
C PRO A 13 -12.14 -10.63 7.53
N ALA A 14 -13.35 -11.19 7.69
CA ALA A 14 -14.46 -10.91 6.77
C ALA A 14 -14.79 -9.41 6.67
N TRP A 15 -14.72 -8.67 7.77
CA TRP A 15 -15.01 -7.23 7.75
C TRP A 15 -13.99 -6.44 6.93
N VAL A 16 -12.72 -6.90 6.90
CA VAL A 16 -11.68 -6.28 6.08
C VAL A 16 -11.95 -6.52 4.62
N LEU A 17 -12.30 -7.76 4.25
CA LEU A 17 -12.64 -8.10 2.87
C LEU A 17 -13.83 -7.27 2.37
N THR A 18 -14.87 -7.16 3.19
CA THR A 18 -16.07 -6.37 2.85
C THR A 18 -15.73 -4.88 2.71
N GLY A 19 -15.01 -4.31 3.68
CA GLY A 19 -14.64 -2.88 3.64
C GLY A 19 -13.70 -2.55 2.51
N PHE A 20 -12.69 -3.38 2.29
CA PHE A 20 -11.75 -3.20 1.18
C PHE A 20 -12.47 -3.29 -0.18
N GLU A 21 -13.29 -4.30 -0.37
CA GLU A 21 -13.99 -4.55 -1.63
C GLU A 21 -14.94 -3.40 -1.99
N ASP A 22 -15.59 -2.80 -1.02
CA ASP A 22 -16.48 -1.66 -1.25
C ASP A 22 -15.74 -0.49 -1.94
N TYR A 23 -14.59 -0.09 -1.39
CA TYR A 23 -13.79 1.00 -1.96
C TYR A 23 -13.03 0.56 -3.21
N PHE A 24 -12.61 -0.69 -3.26
CA PHE A 24 -11.92 -1.27 -4.41
C PHE A 24 -12.80 -1.21 -5.67
N LYS A 25 -14.09 -1.49 -5.54
CA LYS A 25 -15.05 -1.36 -6.63
C LYS A 25 -15.28 0.09 -7.02
N ARG A 26 -15.37 0.97 -6.04
CA ARG A 26 -15.64 2.41 -6.29
C ARG A 26 -14.50 3.10 -7.02
N ILE A 27 -13.27 2.71 -6.81
CA ILE A 27 -12.11 3.35 -7.44
C ILE A 27 -11.93 2.92 -8.91
N GLN A 28 -12.38 1.73 -9.30
CA GLN A 28 -12.12 1.17 -10.63
C GLN A 28 -12.52 2.11 -11.79
N PRO A 29 -13.66 2.79 -11.77
CA PRO A 29 -14.01 3.73 -12.85
C PRO A 29 -13.02 4.89 -13.01
N PHE A 30 -12.29 5.24 -11.97
CA PHE A 30 -11.34 6.37 -11.99
C PHE A 30 -9.93 5.93 -12.37
N VAL A 31 -9.48 4.78 -11.83
CA VAL A 31 -8.15 4.24 -12.07
C VAL A 31 -8.16 2.73 -11.86
N GLN A 32 -7.57 2.00 -12.81
CA GLN A 32 -7.45 0.55 -12.69
C GLN A 32 -6.57 0.21 -11.49
N THR A 33 -7.13 -0.53 -10.54
CA THR A 33 -6.46 -0.90 -9.30
C THR A 33 -6.51 -2.40 -9.10
N GLN A 34 -5.39 -2.98 -8.67
CA GLN A 34 -5.26 -4.42 -8.37
C GLN A 34 -4.65 -4.58 -6.99
N ILE A 35 -4.98 -5.68 -6.32
CA ILE A 35 -4.31 -6.10 -5.10
C ILE A 35 -3.72 -7.49 -5.32
N ILE A 36 -2.48 -7.67 -4.90
CA ILE A 36 -1.76 -8.94 -4.99
C ILE A 36 -1.27 -9.28 -3.59
N GLU A 37 -1.75 -10.39 -3.07
CA GLU A 37 -1.35 -10.91 -1.77
C GLU A 37 -0.16 -11.85 -1.92
N LEU A 38 0.93 -11.54 -1.22
CA LEU A 38 2.14 -12.34 -1.21
C LEU A 38 2.23 -13.08 0.12
N PRO A 39 2.71 -14.32 0.13
CA PRO A 39 2.76 -15.11 1.35
C PRO A 39 3.73 -14.50 2.38
N MET A 40 3.31 -14.54 3.63
CA MET A 40 4.15 -14.17 4.77
C MET A 40 5.18 -15.27 5.03
N ALA A 41 6.41 -14.89 5.34
CA ALA A 41 7.44 -15.86 5.73
C ALA A 41 7.00 -16.60 7.00
N ARG A 42 7.31 -17.89 7.05
CA ARG A 42 6.93 -18.73 8.18
C ARG A 42 7.76 -18.36 9.42
N ARG A 43 7.06 -18.02 10.51
CA ARG A 43 7.68 -17.62 11.77
C ARG A 43 7.68 -18.77 12.77
N GLY A 44 8.69 -18.76 13.63
CA GLY A 44 8.78 -19.66 14.77
C GLY A 44 8.20 -19.05 16.06
N LYS A 45 8.31 -19.79 17.17
CA LYS A 45 7.79 -19.33 18.48
C LYS A 45 8.78 -18.42 19.22
N ASN A 46 10.08 -18.60 19.01
CA ASN A 46 11.16 -17.90 19.72
C ASN A 46 12.15 -17.35 18.70
N ASP A 47 11.70 -16.38 17.91
CA ASP A 47 12.52 -15.83 16.84
C ASP A 47 13.58 -14.88 17.40
N SER A 48 14.82 -15.06 16.95
CA SER A 48 15.90 -14.12 17.19
C SER A 48 15.81 -12.91 16.26
N GLU A 49 16.62 -11.88 16.54
CA GLU A 49 16.75 -10.73 15.62
C GLU A 49 17.22 -11.16 14.23
N ALA A 50 18.11 -12.15 14.17
CA ALA A 50 18.59 -12.71 12.90
C ALA A 50 17.45 -13.40 12.13
N ASP A 51 16.57 -14.11 12.83
CA ASP A 51 15.40 -14.73 12.22
C ASP A 51 14.44 -13.69 11.65
N ILE A 52 14.16 -12.63 12.40
CA ILE A 52 13.31 -11.52 11.96
C ILE A 52 13.89 -10.85 10.72
N LEU A 53 15.19 -10.61 10.71
CA LEU A 53 15.86 -10.03 9.54
C LEU A 53 15.70 -10.92 8.30
N LYS A 54 15.82 -12.24 8.48
CA LYS A 54 15.63 -13.21 7.41
C LYS A 54 14.20 -13.19 6.87
N TYR A 55 13.20 -13.08 7.74
CA TYR A 55 11.79 -12.99 7.31
C TYR A 55 11.54 -11.73 6.47
N ARG A 56 12.08 -10.59 6.90
CA ARG A 56 12.00 -9.34 6.12
C ARG A 56 12.63 -9.51 4.74
N GLN A 57 13.77 -10.18 4.66
CA GLN A 57 14.47 -10.41 3.39
C GLN A 57 13.66 -11.29 2.46
N ILE A 58 13.09 -12.39 2.96
CA ILE A 58 12.25 -13.30 2.17
C ILE A 58 11.02 -12.56 1.62
N GLU A 59 10.33 -11.84 2.48
CA GLU A 59 9.16 -11.06 2.11
C GLU A 59 9.51 -9.92 1.15
N GLY A 60 10.65 -9.27 1.39
CA GLY A 60 11.16 -8.20 0.53
C GLY A 60 11.50 -8.67 -0.87
N GLU A 61 12.09 -9.85 -1.00
CA GLU A 61 12.37 -10.47 -2.30
C GLU A 61 11.07 -10.73 -3.07
N SER A 62 10.04 -11.22 -2.38
CA SER A 62 8.72 -11.43 -3.00
C SER A 62 8.15 -10.13 -3.55
N ILE A 63 8.26 -9.04 -2.80
CA ILE A 63 7.81 -7.71 -3.24
C ILE A 63 8.62 -7.26 -4.46
N LEU A 64 9.94 -7.28 -4.37
CA LEU A 64 10.80 -6.79 -5.45
C LEU A 64 10.65 -7.60 -6.73
N ASN A 65 10.48 -8.92 -6.63
CA ASN A 65 10.27 -9.78 -7.78
C ASN A 65 8.91 -9.55 -8.46
N ALA A 66 7.95 -9.02 -7.74
CA ALA A 66 6.62 -8.73 -8.28
C ALA A 66 6.54 -7.38 -9.00
N ILE A 67 7.53 -6.50 -8.84
CA ILE A 67 7.55 -5.17 -9.46
C ILE A 67 7.94 -5.29 -10.93
N LYS A 68 7.19 -4.59 -11.78
CA LYS A 68 7.47 -4.52 -13.22
C LYS A 68 8.37 -3.32 -13.54
N GLN A 69 9.04 -3.41 -14.69
CA GLN A 69 10.08 -2.45 -15.08
C GLN A 69 9.63 -0.98 -15.06
N ASN A 70 8.39 -0.70 -15.43
CA ASN A 70 7.87 0.66 -15.57
C ASN A 70 7.05 1.14 -14.36
N GLU A 71 7.14 0.43 -13.25
CA GLU A 71 6.40 0.77 -12.04
C GLU A 71 7.27 1.50 -11.04
N VAL A 72 6.69 2.51 -10.39
CA VAL A 72 7.33 3.22 -9.27
C VAL A 72 6.86 2.58 -7.97
N LEU A 73 7.82 2.16 -7.16
CA LEU A 73 7.52 1.56 -5.85
C LEU A 73 7.40 2.63 -4.78
N ILE A 74 6.31 2.56 -4.03
CA ILE A 74 6.08 3.35 -2.83
C ILE A 74 5.91 2.38 -1.67
N ALA A 75 6.78 2.50 -0.67
CA ALA A 75 6.72 1.66 0.52
C ALA A 75 5.87 2.34 1.60
N LEU A 76 4.84 1.64 2.09
CA LEU A 76 4.09 2.10 3.25
C LEU A 76 4.84 1.69 4.50
N GLU A 77 5.13 2.65 5.38
CA GLU A 77 5.78 2.39 6.65
C GLU A 77 5.52 3.52 7.64
N VAL A 78 5.48 3.18 8.92
CA VAL A 78 5.14 4.14 10.00
C VAL A 78 6.11 5.32 10.03
N GLY A 79 7.39 5.07 9.78
CA GLY A 79 8.43 6.11 9.76
C GLY A 79 8.51 6.93 8.47
N GLY A 80 7.63 6.70 7.51
CA GLY A 80 7.61 7.43 6.24
C GLY A 80 7.06 8.85 6.38
N ARG A 81 6.96 9.54 5.25
CA ARG A 81 6.37 10.89 5.20
C ARG A 81 4.86 10.80 5.25
N GLU A 82 4.27 11.71 6.02
CA GLU A 82 2.82 11.89 6.06
C GLU A 82 2.39 12.89 4.99
N PHE A 83 1.24 12.61 4.38
CA PHE A 83 0.62 13.50 3.39
C PHE A 83 -0.82 13.77 3.80
N SER A 84 -1.31 14.97 3.55
CA SER A 84 -2.74 15.23 3.59
C SER A 84 -3.43 14.52 2.43
N THR A 85 -4.73 14.30 2.55
CA THR A 85 -5.53 13.74 1.44
C THR A 85 -5.46 14.61 0.20
N GLU A 86 -5.45 15.94 0.38
CA GLU A 86 -5.35 16.90 -0.71
C GLU A 86 -3.99 16.78 -1.43
N LYS A 87 -2.91 16.59 -0.66
CA LYS A 87 -1.57 16.38 -1.24
C LYS A 87 -1.48 15.04 -1.98
N LEU A 88 -2.12 14.01 -1.45
CA LEU A 88 -2.22 12.72 -2.14
C LEU A 88 -2.94 12.89 -3.48
N ALA A 89 -4.05 13.65 -3.49
CA ALA A 89 -4.81 13.92 -4.72
C ALA A 89 -3.96 14.63 -5.77
N GLU A 90 -3.21 15.68 -5.38
CA GLU A 90 -2.28 16.39 -6.28
C GLU A 90 -1.24 15.43 -6.85
N THR A 91 -0.67 14.59 -6.00
CA THR A 91 0.37 13.63 -6.39
C THR A 91 -0.19 12.60 -7.38
N MET A 92 -1.37 12.05 -7.11
CA MET A 92 -2.02 11.10 -8.02
C MET A 92 -2.36 11.74 -9.36
N LYS A 93 -2.78 13.01 -9.35
CA LYS A 93 -3.02 13.75 -10.58
C LYS A 93 -1.74 13.90 -11.42
N SER A 94 -0.63 14.17 -10.77
CA SER A 94 0.68 14.24 -11.43
C SER A 94 1.06 12.90 -12.06
N TRP A 95 0.91 11.80 -11.33
CA TRP A 95 1.18 10.46 -11.85
C TRP A 95 0.31 10.13 -13.07
N MET A 96 -0.95 10.51 -13.02
CA MET A 96 -1.87 10.29 -14.16
C MET A 96 -1.44 11.08 -15.40
N LEU A 97 -1.05 12.32 -15.22
CA LEU A 97 -0.57 13.18 -16.32
C LEU A 97 0.72 12.64 -16.93
N GLU A 98 1.58 12.05 -16.13
CA GLU A 98 2.85 11.46 -16.57
C GLU A 98 2.67 10.04 -17.13
N GLY A 99 1.48 9.45 -16.99
CA GLY A 99 1.23 8.06 -17.38
C GLY A 99 1.98 7.05 -16.52
N GLN A 100 2.30 7.41 -15.28
CA GLN A 100 3.11 6.59 -14.38
C GLN A 100 2.30 5.49 -13.73
N ASP A 101 2.77 4.24 -13.81
CA ASP A 101 2.21 3.12 -13.06
C ASP A 101 2.85 3.04 -11.67
N ILE A 102 2.02 2.75 -10.66
CA ILE A 102 2.42 2.84 -9.25
C ILE A 102 2.20 1.49 -8.56
N VAL A 103 3.17 1.10 -7.74
CA VAL A 103 3.06 -0.03 -6.82
C VAL A 103 3.15 0.48 -5.40
N LEU A 104 2.14 0.16 -4.60
CA LEU A 104 2.10 0.47 -3.17
C LEU A 104 2.35 -0.84 -2.41
N ALA A 105 3.42 -0.89 -1.62
CA ALA A 105 3.80 -2.09 -0.89
C ALA A 105 3.45 -1.97 0.59
N ILE A 106 2.68 -2.92 1.10
CA ILE A 106 2.37 -3.07 2.51
C ILE A 106 3.19 -4.26 3.02
N GLY A 107 4.09 -4.00 3.95
CA GLY A 107 4.95 -5.02 4.52
C GLY A 107 4.25 -5.96 5.50
N GLY A 108 4.94 -7.01 5.89
CA GLY A 108 4.48 -7.96 6.91
C GLY A 108 4.64 -7.43 8.33
N PRO A 109 4.49 -8.32 9.33
CA PRO A 109 4.50 -7.92 10.74
C PRO A 109 5.77 -7.19 11.21
N ASP A 110 6.88 -7.47 10.56
CA ASP A 110 8.18 -6.89 10.95
C ASP A 110 8.62 -5.74 10.04
N GLY A 111 7.74 -5.28 9.15
CA GLY A 111 8.01 -4.20 8.22
C GLY A 111 8.78 -4.62 6.98
N HIS A 112 9.30 -3.63 6.26
CA HIS A 112 10.04 -3.84 5.01
C HIS A 112 11.51 -4.15 5.24
N SER A 113 12.11 -4.90 4.30
CA SER A 113 13.56 -5.09 4.25
C SER A 113 14.27 -3.81 3.81
N ASP A 114 15.57 -3.75 4.06
CA ASP A 114 16.40 -2.63 3.58
C ASP A 114 16.40 -2.54 2.05
N ALA A 115 16.37 -3.69 1.36
CA ALA A 115 16.33 -3.72 -0.10
C ALA A 115 15.04 -3.08 -0.65
N VAL A 116 13.88 -3.36 -0.04
CA VAL A 116 12.61 -2.71 -0.42
C VAL A 116 12.68 -1.21 -0.16
N ARG A 117 13.20 -0.80 1.00
CA ARG A 117 13.34 0.62 1.35
C ARG A 117 14.23 1.36 0.37
N LYS A 118 15.35 0.77 -0.06
CA LYS A 118 16.24 1.36 -1.04
C LYS A 118 15.62 1.47 -2.43
N ALA A 119 14.82 0.49 -2.82
CA ALA A 119 14.15 0.48 -4.12
C ALA A 119 12.97 1.44 -4.19
N ALA A 120 12.37 1.77 -3.05
CA ALA A 120 11.21 2.66 -3.01
C ALA A 120 11.58 4.09 -3.35
N ALA A 121 10.82 4.69 -4.26
CA ALA A 121 10.95 6.11 -4.58
C ALA A 121 10.43 6.98 -3.43
N TRP A 122 9.40 6.49 -2.73
CA TRP A 122 8.79 7.17 -1.59
C TRP A 122 8.56 6.20 -0.44
N HIS A 123 8.62 6.77 0.78
CA HIS A 123 8.26 6.10 2.02
C HIS A 123 7.06 6.85 2.58
N TRP A 124 5.90 6.23 2.57
CA TRP A 124 4.63 6.86 2.94
C TRP A 124 4.09 6.30 4.24
N SER A 125 3.80 7.20 5.18
CA SER A 125 3.12 6.88 6.44
C SER A 125 1.68 7.35 6.38
N LEU A 126 0.75 6.43 6.63
CA LEU A 126 -0.67 6.78 6.77
C LEU A 126 -0.94 7.51 8.09
N SER A 127 -0.12 7.25 9.11
CA SER A 127 -0.25 7.83 10.44
C SER A 127 1.01 7.56 11.25
N LYS A 128 1.31 8.40 12.22
CA LYS A 128 2.35 8.12 13.22
C LYS A 128 1.92 7.04 14.19
N LEU A 129 0.63 6.72 14.24
CA LEU A 129 0.13 5.59 15.01
C LEU A 129 0.54 4.29 14.33
N THR A 130 0.85 3.28 15.12
CA THR A 130 1.04 1.93 14.60
C THR A 130 -0.32 1.29 14.37
N LEU A 131 -0.63 0.97 13.12
CA LEU A 131 -1.92 0.42 12.73
C LEU A 131 -1.78 -1.08 12.44
N PRO A 132 -2.77 -1.89 12.80
CA PRO A 132 -2.77 -3.30 12.41
C PRO A 132 -2.91 -3.42 10.90
N HIS A 133 -2.23 -4.40 10.32
CA HIS A 133 -2.20 -4.62 8.87
C HIS A 133 -3.60 -4.65 8.23
N PRO A 134 -4.61 -5.34 8.80
CA PRO A 134 -5.95 -5.35 8.21
C PRO A 134 -6.55 -3.95 8.04
N LEU A 135 -6.36 -3.09 9.03
CA LEU A 135 -6.87 -1.72 8.98
C LEU A 135 -6.13 -0.88 7.95
N VAL A 136 -4.81 -1.10 7.79
CA VAL A 136 -4.00 -0.41 6.78
C VAL A 136 -4.57 -0.63 5.38
N ARG A 137 -4.97 -1.85 5.05
CA ARG A 137 -5.57 -2.14 3.73
C ARG A 137 -6.81 -1.31 3.46
N VAL A 138 -7.71 -1.23 4.44
CA VAL A 138 -8.97 -0.49 4.30
C VAL A 138 -8.72 1.00 4.22
N MET A 139 -7.85 1.53 5.07
CA MET A 139 -7.49 2.95 5.06
C MET A 139 -6.82 3.35 3.75
N LEU A 140 -5.91 2.54 3.25
CA LEU A 140 -5.21 2.82 2.00
C LEU A 140 -6.18 2.91 0.83
N ILE A 141 -7.03 1.91 0.63
CA ILE A 141 -7.94 1.92 -0.52
C ILE A 141 -8.98 3.04 -0.39
N GLU A 142 -9.45 3.34 0.82
CA GLU A 142 -10.36 4.45 1.06
C GLU A 142 -9.71 5.78 0.70
N GLN A 143 -8.45 6.01 1.13
CA GLN A 143 -7.73 7.25 0.83
C GLN A 143 -7.41 7.41 -0.66
N LEU A 144 -7.07 6.34 -1.34
CA LEU A 144 -6.88 6.38 -2.80
C LEU A 144 -8.19 6.77 -3.50
N TYR A 145 -9.30 6.19 -3.08
CA TYR A 145 -10.62 6.56 -3.63
C TYR A 145 -10.96 8.02 -3.32
N ARG A 146 -10.75 8.46 -2.07
CA ARG A 146 -11.02 9.86 -1.66
C ARG A 146 -10.21 10.84 -2.50
N ALA A 147 -8.92 10.58 -2.70
CA ALA A 147 -8.06 11.40 -3.54
C ALA A 147 -8.56 11.48 -4.99
N MET A 148 -8.97 10.35 -5.56
CA MET A 148 -9.55 10.32 -6.91
C MET A 148 -10.87 11.07 -6.97
N SER A 149 -11.68 11.02 -5.92
CA SER A 149 -12.94 11.79 -5.86
C SER A 149 -12.69 13.30 -5.87
N ILE A 150 -11.63 13.76 -5.21
CA ILE A 150 -11.19 15.16 -5.28
C ILE A 150 -10.86 15.53 -6.73
N ASN A 151 -10.06 14.73 -7.40
CA ASN A 151 -9.60 15.01 -8.76
C ASN A 151 -10.74 15.01 -9.81
N HIS A 152 -11.84 14.33 -9.51
CA HIS A 152 -13.00 14.24 -10.39
C HIS A 152 -14.22 15.05 -9.91
N ASN A 153 -14.03 15.93 -8.91
CA ASN A 153 -15.08 16.76 -8.33
C ASN A 153 -16.29 15.94 -7.82
N HIS A 154 -16.04 14.72 -7.37
CA HIS A 154 -17.08 13.87 -6.81
C HIS A 154 -17.34 14.24 -5.34
N PRO A 155 -18.60 14.30 -4.88
CA PRO A 155 -18.93 14.79 -3.53
C PRO A 155 -18.45 13.94 -2.38
N TYR A 156 -17.99 12.72 -2.62
CA TYR A 156 -17.49 11.81 -1.58
C TYR A 156 -16.39 12.43 -0.72
N HIS A 157 -15.51 13.25 -1.29
CA HIS A 157 -14.36 13.83 -0.57
C HIS A 157 -14.75 14.90 0.45
N ARG A 158 -15.98 15.37 0.45
CA ARG A 158 -16.43 16.38 1.39
C ARG A 158 -16.37 15.85 2.81
N ALA A 159 -15.70 16.60 3.69
CA ALA A 159 -15.60 16.26 5.11
C ALA A 159 -16.97 16.42 5.77
N GLY A 160 -17.27 15.51 6.67
CA GLY A 160 -18.51 15.64 7.41
C GLY A 160 -19.22 14.42 7.65
#